data_7772bddd2bd46c0e886e6313064a1fba
#
_entry.id   7772bddd2bd46c0e886e6313064a1fba
#
_cell.length_a   1.000
_cell.length_b   1.000
_cell.length_c   1.000
_cell.angle_alpha   90.00
_cell.angle_beta   90.00
_cell.angle_gamma   90.00
#
_symmetry.space_group_name_H-M   'P 1'
#
loop_
_entity.id
_entity.type
_entity.pdbx_description
1 polymer ?
#
loop_
_entity_poly.entity_id
_entity_poly.type
_entity_poly.pdbx_seq_one_letter_code
_entity_poly.pdbx_strand_id
1 'polypeptide(L)'
;ALARFETIRAHGALKMGLIESLDEAATRQHTPKVAFVAPPVAHRVSSGREVMPDDVDLLARALSMGLLHHAMMGTAAVALGTAAAIPGTLVNEAAGGGARDSVRFGHPSGTLEVGASARSQNGVWQVERVSMSRSARRLMQGEVLVPGDSF
;
A
#
# COMPACT_ATOMS: atom_id res chain seq x y z
N ALA A 1 3.56 20.04 3.40
CA ALA A 1 3.92 18.67 2.93
C ALA A 1 2.77 18.01 2.16
N LEU A 2 1.53 17.95 2.69
CA LEU A 2 0.40 17.26 2.06
C LEU A 2 0.07 17.79 0.65
N ALA A 3 0.06 19.11 0.45
CA ALA A 3 -0.18 19.69 -0.87
C ALA A 3 0.82 19.21 -1.94
N ARG A 4 2.10 19.03 -1.56
CA ARG A 4 3.11 18.50 -2.48
C ARG A 4 2.82 17.05 -2.89
N PHE A 5 2.37 16.22 -1.96
CA PHE A 5 1.97 14.85 -2.28
C PHE A 5 0.73 14.79 -3.17
N GLU A 6 -0.21 15.73 -2.97
CA GLU A 6 -1.39 15.82 -3.85
C GLU A 6 -0.98 16.24 -5.28
N THR A 7 -0.05 17.17 -5.42
CA THR A 7 0.53 17.51 -6.73
C THR A 7 1.16 16.30 -7.40
N ILE A 8 1.96 15.51 -6.66
CA ILE A 8 2.57 14.28 -7.18
C ILE A 8 1.48 13.29 -7.61
N ARG A 9 0.42 13.12 -6.80
CA ARG A 9 -0.70 12.23 -7.09
C ARG A 9 -1.40 12.64 -8.40
N ALA A 10 -1.73 13.91 -8.55
CA ALA A 10 -2.41 14.45 -9.73
C ALA A 10 -1.61 14.22 -11.01
N HIS A 11 -0.31 14.52 -10.98
CA HIS A 11 0.58 14.27 -12.12
C HIS A 11 0.75 12.75 -12.38
N GLY A 12 0.76 11.93 -11.34
CA GLY A 12 0.74 10.49 -11.46
C GLY A 12 -0.53 9.99 -12.16
N ALA A 13 -1.69 10.51 -11.76
CA ALA A 13 -2.98 10.18 -12.38
C ALA A 13 -2.99 10.52 -13.88
N LEU A 14 -2.48 11.70 -14.24
CA LEU A 14 -2.38 12.13 -15.63
C LEU A 14 -1.45 11.20 -16.43
N LYS A 15 -0.25 10.89 -15.91
CA LYS A 15 0.69 9.96 -16.55
C LYS A 15 0.15 8.54 -16.71
N MET A 16 -0.71 8.11 -15.82
CA MET A 16 -1.37 6.79 -15.87
C MET A 16 -2.59 6.78 -16.80
N GLY A 17 -2.97 7.91 -17.39
CA GLY A 17 -4.18 8.03 -18.22
C GLY A 17 -5.48 7.86 -17.44
N LEU A 18 -5.46 8.14 -16.14
CA LEU A 18 -6.63 8.05 -15.27
C LEU A 18 -7.48 9.32 -15.28
N ILE A 19 -6.88 10.42 -15.70
CA ILE A 19 -7.49 11.73 -15.91
C ILE A 19 -6.92 12.34 -17.18
N GLU A 20 -7.65 13.24 -17.80
CA GLU A 20 -7.24 13.95 -19.03
C GLU A 20 -6.60 15.30 -18.70
N SER A 21 -6.94 15.89 -17.57
CA SER A 21 -6.39 17.17 -17.10
C SER A 21 -6.14 17.15 -15.58
N LEU A 22 -5.25 18.03 -15.10
CA LEU A 22 -4.96 18.16 -13.68
C LEU A 22 -6.18 18.66 -12.86
N ASP A 23 -7.09 19.39 -13.50
CA ASP A 23 -8.29 19.91 -12.84
C ASP A 23 -9.25 18.78 -12.39
N GLU A 24 -9.25 17.67 -13.12
CA GLU A 24 -10.03 16.49 -12.77
C GLU A 24 -9.53 15.77 -11.52
N ALA A 25 -8.28 16.02 -11.13
CA ALA A 25 -7.67 15.36 -9.97
C ALA A 25 -8.44 15.61 -8.67
N ALA A 26 -9.08 16.78 -8.54
CA ALA A 26 -9.86 17.17 -7.36
C ALA A 26 -11.12 16.30 -7.19
N THR A 27 -11.74 15.85 -8.28
CA THR A 27 -12.95 15.01 -8.27
C THR A 27 -12.62 13.52 -8.15
N ARG A 28 -11.34 13.14 -8.41
CA ARG A 28 -10.86 11.75 -8.40
C ARG A 28 -9.78 11.50 -7.34
N GLN A 29 -10.02 11.95 -6.13
CA GLN A 29 -9.01 11.93 -5.04
C GLN A 29 -8.64 10.54 -4.53
N HIS A 30 -9.47 9.52 -4.76
CA HIS A 30 -9.25 8.16 -4.27
C HIS A 30 -8.28 7.33 -5.13
N THR A 31 -7.95 7.78 -6.35
CA THR A 31 -7.12 7.03 -7.32
C THR A 31 -6.29 7.97 -8.21
N PRO A 32 -4.97 7.73 -8.37
CA PRO A 32 -4.17 6.77 -7.62
C PRO A 32 -3.93 7.20 -6.18
N LYS A 33 -3.41 6.31 -5.36
CA LYS A 33 -2.88 6.66 -4.04
C LYS A 33 -1.41 7.04 -4.16
N VAL A 34 -0.94 7.85 -3.23
CA VAL A 34 0.50 8.14 -3.06
C VAL A 34 0.99 7.48 -1.79
N ALA A 35 2.13 6.82 -1.89
CA ALA A 35 2.84 6.32 -0.75
C ALA A 35 4.28 6.83 -0.76
N PHE A 36 4.86 7.03 0.41
CA PHE A 36 6.28 7.25 0.58
C PHE A 36 6.85 6.17 1.47
N VAL A 37 8.10 5.81 1.19
CA VAL A 37 8.82 4.73 1.85
C VAL A 37 10.15 5.24 2.37
N ALA A 38 10.67 4.57 3.38
CA ALA A 38 11.99 4.82 3.94
C ALA A 38 12.61 3.50 4.41
N PRO A 39 13.94 3.42 4.53
CA PRO A 39 14.59 2.30 5.19
C PRO A 39 14.05 2.07 6.60
N PRO A 40 14.22 0.85 7.16
CA PRO A 40 13.74 0.53 8.49
C PRO A 40 14.41 1.40 9.57
N VAL A 41 13.60 1.98 10.45
CA VAL A 41 14.05 2.65 11.67
C VAL A 41 13.10 2.32 12.81
N ALA A 42 13.60 2.34 14.05
CA ALA A 42 12.76 2.18 15.23
C ALA A 42 11.66 3.24 15.27
N HIS A 43 10.43 2.82 15.50
CA HIS A 43 9.31 3.75 15.57
C HIS A 43 8.21 3.21 16.49
N ARG A 44 7.39 4.13 16.99
CA ARG A 44 6.24 3.79 17.82
C ARG A 44 4.96 3.81 16.98
N VAL A 45 4.18 2.75 17.05
CA VAL A 45 2.87 2.65 16.41
C VAL A 45 1.76 3.21 17.31
N SER A 46 0.57 3.41 16.76
CA SER A 46 -0.56 4.06 17.46
C SER A 46 -1.01 3.37 18.75
N SER A 47 -0.75 2.07 18.90
CA SER A 47 -1.00 1.34 20.15
C SER A 47 0.04 1.60 21.25
N GLY A 48 1.09 2.37 20.97
CA GLY A 48 2.22 2.61 21.87
C GLY A 48 3.33 1.56 21.77
N ARG A 49 3.13 0.46 21.05
CA ARG A 49 4.16 -0.57 20.84
C ARG A 49 5.31 -0.01 20.00
N GLU A 50 6.53 -0.35 20.36
CA GLU A 50 7.71 -0.10 19.53
C GLU A 50 7.88 -1.20 18.49
N VAL A 51 8.29 -0.80 17.30
CA VAL A 51 8.69 -1.65 16.18
C VAL A 51 10.16 -1.37 15.92
N MET A 52 10.98 -2.40 15.99
CA MET A 52 12.41 -2.29 15.80
C MET A 52 12.77 -2.40 14.30
N PRO A 53 13.94 -1.92 13.88
CA PRO A 53 14.37 -2.03 12.48
C PRO A 53 14.33 -3.48 11.96
N ASP A 54 14.70 -4.44 12.78
CA ASP A 54 14.76 -5.87 12.42
C ASP A 54 13.37 -6.52 12.26
N ASP A 55 12.31 -5.87 12.77
CA ASP A 55 10.93 -6.34 12.63
C ASP A 55 10.37 -6.08 11.23
N VAL A 56 10.98 -5.19 10.45
CA VAL A 56 10.47 -4.70 9.17
C VAL A 56 11.58 -4.56 8.12
N ASP A 57 11.22 -4.60 6.87
CA ASP A 57 12.16 -4.39 5.77
C ASP A 57 12.16 -2.94 5.27
N LEU A 58 11.06 -2.22 5.49
CA LEU A 58 10.94 -0.79 5.21
C LEU A 58 9.82 -0.15 6.03
N LEU A 59 9.81 1.17 6.07
CA LEU A 59 8.67 1.95 6.54
C LEU A 59 7.84 2.42 5.35
N ALA A 60 6.53 2.32 5.47
CA ALA A 60 5.59 2.83 4.47
C ALA A 60 4.54 3.74 5.11
N ARG A 61 4.24 4.82 4.42
CA ARG A 61 3.14 5.73 4.73
C ARG A 61 2.36 5.99 3.46
N ALA A 62 1.06 5.85 3.51
CA ALA A 62 0.19 6.04 2.36
C ALA A 62 -0.83 7.14 2.62
N LEU A 63 -1.10 7.92 1.58
CA LEU A 63 -2.11 8.96 1.61
C LEU A 63 -3.33 8.52 0.81
N SER A 64 -4.48 8.88 1.30
CA SER A 64 -5.75 8.73 0.62
C SER A 64 -6.58 9.99 0.79
N MET A 65 -7.11 10.53 -0.28
CA MET A 65 -7.95 11.73 -0.26
C MET A 65 -7.27 12.91 0.46
N GLY A 66 -5.99 13.13 0.16
CA GLY A 66 -5.21 14.23 0.71
C GLY A 66 -4.72 14.08 2.16
N LEU A 67 -5.07 12.99 2.83
CA LEU A 67 -4.73 12.73 4.24
C LEU A 67 -3.85 11.49 4.40
N LEU A 68 -3.02 11.51 5.43
CA LEU A 68 -2.25 10.33 5.85
C LEU A 68 -3.21 9.25 6.37
N HIS A 69 -3.13 8.07 5.77
CA HIS A 69 -3.96 6.95 6.21
C HIS A 69 -3.39 6.35 7.51
N HIS A 70 -4.25 6.17 8.50
CA HIS A 70 -3.87 5.67 9.82
C HIS A 70 -3.31 4.22 9.77
N ALA A 71 -3.84 3.38 8.90
CA ALA A 71 -3.40 1.99 8.71
C ALA A 71 -2.95 1.76 7.26
N MET A 72 -2.36 0.61 6.99
CA MET A 72 -2.03 0.23 5.62
C MET A 72 -3.29 -0.22 4.87
N MET A 73 -3.60 0.46 3.77
CA MET A 73 -4.69 0.07 2.86
C MET A 73 -4.31 -1.20 2.08
N GLY A 74 -5.20 -2.17 2.00
CA GLY A 74 -4.93 -3.45 1.32
C GLY A 74 -4.45 -3.28 -0.12
N THR A 75 -5.09 -2.43 -0.91
CA THR A 75 -4.68 -2.16 -2.30
C THR A 75 -3.31 -1.48 -2.40
N ALA A 76 -2.99 -0.56 -1.48
CA ALA A 76 -1.67 0.05 -1.42
C ALA A 76 -0.60 -0.96 -0.98
N ALA A 77 -0.93 -1.85 -0.04
CA ALA A 77 -0.02 -2.91 0.40
C ALA A 77 0.32 -3.87 -0.75
N VAL A 78 -0.68 -4.28 -1.54
CA VAL A 78 -0.48 -5.11 -2.74
C VAL A 78 0.45 -4.41 -3.74
N ALA A 79 0.22 -3.13 -4.03
CA ALA A 79 1.06 -2.36 -4.95
C ALA A 79 2.50 -2.21 -4.43
N LEU A 80 2.67 -1.92 -3.13
CA LEU A 80 3.99 -1.81 -2.50
C LEU A 80 4.71 -3.16 -2.45
N GLY A 81 4.01 -4.26 -2.15
CA GLY A 81 4.58 -5.61 -2.20
C GLY A 81 5.07 -5.97 -3.59
N THR A 82 4.27 -5.68 -4.61
CA THR A 82 4.65 -5.84 -6.01
C THR A 82 5.90 -5.02 -6.36
N ALA A 83 5.91 -3.74 -6.00
CA ALA A 83 7.06 -2.88 -6.26
C ALA A 83 8.32 -3.36 -5.53
N ALA A 84 8.19 -3.88 -4.30
CA ALA A 84 9.32 -4.46 -3.57
C ALA A 84 9.94 -5.67 -4.27
N ALA A 85 9.13 -6.49 -4.96
CA ALA A 85 9.58 -7.65 -5.73
C ALA A 85 10.28 -7.29 -7.06
N ILE A 86 10.18 -6.02 -7.50
CA ILE A 86 10.79 -5.54 -8.75
C ILE A 86 12.06 -4.76 -8.42
N PRO A 87 13.27 -5.30 -8.72
CA PRO A 87 14.53 -4.62 -8.51
C PRO A 87 14.59 -3.23 -9.17
N GLY A 88 15.20 -2.28 -8.45
CA GLY A 88 15.36 -0.89 -8.94
C GLY A 88 14.14 0.01 -8.76
N THR A 89 13.06 -0.46 -8.17
CA THR A 89 11.99 0.42 -7.72
C THR A 89 12.37 1.08 -6.38
N LEU A 90 11.84 2.28 -6.12
CA LEU A 90 12.08 2.98 -4.84
C LEU A 90 11.70 2.13 -3.62
N VAL A 91 10.69 1.28 -3.73
CA VAL A 91 10.25 0.39 -2.66
C VAL A 91 11.26 -0.74 -2.44
N ASN A 92 11.76 -1.34 -3.52
CA ASN A 92 12.80 -2.35 -3.46
C ASN A 92 14.10 -1.78 -2.86
N GLU A 93 14.52 -0.60 -3.30
CA GLU A 93 15.71 0.09 -2.78
C GLU A 93 15.56 0.42 -1.28
N ALA A 94 14.42 0.95 -0.85
CA ALA A 94 14.15 1.24 0.56
C ALA A 94 14.18 -0.02 1.44
N ALA A 95 13.87 -1.17 0.86
CA ALA A 95 13.94 -2.47 1.52
C ALA A 95 15.33 -3.14 1.45
N GLY A 96 16.37 -2.44 1.00
CA GLY A 96 17.74 -2.95 0.87
C GLY A 96 18.08 -3.52 -0.50
N GLY A 97 17.19 -3.42 -1.48
CA GLY A 97 17.44 -3.87 -2.86
C GLY A 97 17.36 -5.38 -3.06
N GLY A 98 17.72 -5.81 -4.27
CA GLY A 98 17.85 -7.22 -4.63
C GLY A 98 16.52 -7.92 -4.94
N ALA A 99 16.63 -9.19 -5.29
CA ALA A 99 15.46 -10.03 -5.51
C ALA A 99 14.80 -10.40 -4.18
N ARG A 100 13.47 -10.30 -4.12
CA ARG A 100 12.68 -10.70 -2.94
C ARG A 100 11.29 -11.16 -3.34
N ASP A 101 10.73 -12.05 -2.57
CA ASP A 101 9.39 -12.61 -2.75
C ASP A 101 8.43 -12.23 -1.60
N SER A 102 8.92 -11.51 -0.60
CA SER A 102 8.10 -10.89 0.44
C SER A 102 8.73 -9.60 0.98
N VAL A 103 7.92 -8.77 1.62
CA VAL A 103 8.35 -7.55 2.28
C VAL A 103 7.47 -7.26 3.51
N ARG A 104 8.12 -6.88 4.61
CA ARG A 104 7.47 -6.48 5.87
C ARG A 104 7.46 -4.96 5.96
N PHE A 105 6.28 -4.37 6.02
CA PHE A 105 6.10 -2.92 6.17
C PHE A 105 5.91 -2.53 7.62
N GLY A 106 6.61 -1.51 8.07
CA GLY A 106 6.25 -0.74 9.26
C GLY A 106 5.30 0.41 8.86
N HIS A 107 4.12 0.48 9.47
CA HIS A 107 3.11 1.51 9.19
C HIS A 107 2.53 2.09 10.50
N PRO A 108 1.72 3.18 10.48
CA PRO A 108 1.30 3.86 11.70
C PRO A 108 0.60 2.98 12.74
N SER A 109 -0.12 1.96 12.33
CA SER A 109 -0.84 1.07 13.26
C SER A 109 -0.19 -0.30 13.49
N GLY A 110 0.98 -0.58 12.91
CA GLY A 110 1.68 -1.85 13.13
C GLY A 110 2.62 -2.27 12.02
N THR A 111 2.67 -3.56 11.79
CA THR A 111 3.46 -4.21 10.74
C THR A 111 2.54 -5.04 9.85
N LEU A 112 2.90 -5.20 8.59
CA LEU A 112 2.18 -6.02 7.63
C LEU A 112 3.19 -6.67 6.68
N GLU A 113 3.06 -7.96 6.46
CA GLU A 113 3.84 -8.69 5.46
C GLU A 113 3.01 -8.91 4.19
N VAL A 114 3.65 -8.71 3.05
CA VAL A 114 3.06 -8.98 1.73
C VAL A 114 4.06 -9.77 0.91
N GLY A 115 3.64 -10.91 0.40
CA GLY A 115 4.38 -11.69 -0.59
C GLY A 115 4.03 -11.23 -2.01
N ALA A 116 5.02 -11.18 -2.90
CA ALA A 116 4.81 -10.89 -4.31
C ALA A 116 5.85 -11.61 -5.15
N SER A 117 5.41 -12.12 -6.30
CA SER A 117 6.28 -12.73 -7.32
C SER A 117 6.10 -11.95 -8.61
N ALA A 118 7.22 -11.50 -9.16
CA ALA A 118 7.28 -10.79 -10.43
C ALA A 118 8.47 -11.28 -11.24
N ARG A 119 8.31 -11.39 -12.56
CA ARG A 119 9.39 -11.75 -13.48
C ARG A 119 9.50 -10.75 -14.61
N SER A 120 10.69 -10.57 -15.11
CA SER A 120 10.93 -9.79 -16.33
C SER A 120 10.89 -10.71 -17.55
N GLN A 121 10.07 -10.34 -18.53
CA GLN A 121 10.01 -11.00 -19.82
C GLN A 121 10.15 -9.94 -20.92
N ASN A 122 11.21 -10.02 -21.72
CA ASN A 122 11.51 -9.04 -22.77
C ASN A 122 11.59 -7.59 -22.26
N GLY A 123 12.12 -7.39 -21.06
CA GLY A 123 12.24 -6.06 -20.44
C GLY A 123 10.94 -5.52 -19.82
N VAL A 124 9.85 -6.28 -19.87
CA VAL A 124 8.57 -5.94 -19.24
C VAL A 124 8.36 -6.79 -18.00
N TRP A 125 8.07 -6.14 -16.87
CA TRP A 125 7.77 -6.83 -15.62
C TRP A 125 6.33 -7.34 -15.62
N GLN A 126 6.17 -8.60 -15.27
CA GLN A 126 4.89 -9.27 -15.10
C GLN A 126 4.75 -9.74 -13.66
N VAL A 127 3.63 -9.42 -13.05
CA VAL A 127 3.28 -9.89 -11.70
C VAL A 127 2.55 -11.20 -11.82
N GLU A 128 3.07 -12.23 -11.17
CA GLU A 128 2.49 -13.57 -11.21
C GLU A 128 1.55 -13.81 -10.03
N ARG A 129 1.93 -13.30 -8.86
CA ARG A 129 1.18 -13.53 -7.63
C ARG A 129 1.45 -12.43 -6.62
N VAL A 130 0.42 -12.07 -5.86
CA VAL A 130 0.54 -11.30 -4.62
C VAL A 130 -0.26 -12.01 -3.54
N SER A 131 0.30 -12.10 -2.34
CA SER A 131 -0.32 -12.71 -1.18
C SER A 131 -0.22 -11.79 0.03
N MET A 132 -1.29 -11.73 0.83
CA MET A 132 -1.34 -10.92 2.03
C MET A 132 -2.18 -11.63 3.08
N SER A 133 -1.63 -11.79 4.29
CA SER A 133 -2.39 -12.30 5.42
C SER A 133 -3.28 -11.23 6.02
N ARG A 134 -4.50 -11.62 6.37
CA ARG A 134 -5.46 -10.79 7.09
C ARG A 134 -5.95 -11.55 8.30
N SER A 135 -5.99 -10.89 9.46
CA SER A 135 -6.63 -11.45 10.64
C SER A 135 -8.11 -11.06 10.65
N ALA A 136 -8.93 -11.97 11.14
CA ALA A 136 -10.33 -11.69 11.40
C ALA A 136 -10.73 -12.39 12.72
N ARG A 137 -11.61 -11.75 13.45
CA ARG A 137 -12.26 -12.35 14.62
C ARG A 137 -13.75 -12.07 14.56
N ARG A 138 -14.56 -13.00 15.04
CA ARG A 138 -15.99 -12.78 15.15
C ARG A 138 -16.24 -11.74 16.26
N LEU A 139 -16.85 -10.61 15.89
CA LEU A 139 -17.22 -9.54 16.82
C LEU A 139 -18.66 -9.66 17.27
N MET A 140 -19.55 -10.14 16.39
CA MET A 140 -20.96 -10.37 16.69
C MET A 140 -21.50 -11.52 15.84
N GLN A 141 -22.61 -12.07 16.24
CA GLN A 141 -23.40 -13.04 15.48
C GLN A 141 -24.88 -12.71 15.71
N GLY A 142 -25.69 -12.77 14.67
CA GLY A 142 -27.11 -12.48 14.73
C GLY A 142 -27.81 -12.97 13.47
N GLU A 143 -29.10 -12.74 13.41
CA GLU A 143 -29.96 -13.08 12.27
C GLU A 143 -30.40 -11.80 11.57
N VAL A 144 -30.58 -11.87 10.25
CA VAL A 144 -31.15 -10.82 9.42
C VAL A 144 -32.50 -11.31 8.94
N LEU A 145 -33.55 -10.55 9.24
CA LEU A 145 -34.88 -10.83 8.71
C LEU A 145 -34.95 -10.33 7.27
N VAL A 146 -35.22 -11.25 6.35
CA VAL A 146 -35.36 -10.96 4.92
C VAL A 146 -36.82 -11.15 4.55
N PRO A 147 -37.50 -10.20 3.85
CA PRO A 147 -38.84 -10.39 3.35
C PRO A 147 -38.97 -11.66 2.50
N GLY A 148 -40.03 -12.42 2.70
CA GLY A 148 -40.21 -13.73 2.06
C GLY A 148 -40.32 -13.72 0.53
N ASP A 149 -40.54 -12.56 -0.05
CA ASP A 149 -40.64 -12.32 -1.49
C ASP A 149 -39.32 -11.81 -2.13
N SER A 150 -38.20 -11.86 -1.38
CA SER A 150 -36.90 -11.36 -1.83
C SER A 150 -36.05 -12.43 -2.55
N PHE A 151 -36.55 -13.68 -2.75
CA PHE A 151 -35.88 -14.77 -3.42
C PHE A 151 -36.82 -15.55 -4.35
#